data_565bc16625ef4c58132266cc503978a1
#
_entry.id   565bc16625ef4c58132266cc503978a1
#
_cell.length_a   1.000
_cell.length_b   1.000
_cell.length_c   1.000
_cell.angle_alpha   90.00
_cell.angle_beta   90.00
_cell.angle_gamma   90.00
#
_symmetry.space_group_name_H-M   'P 1'
#
loop_
_entity.id
_entity.type
_entity.pdbx_description
1 polymer ?
#
loop_
_entity_poly.entity_id
_entity_poly.type
_entity_poly.pdbx_seq_one_letter_code
_entity_poly.pdbx_strand_id
1 'polypeptide(L)'
;VREPKLLWNLPGNIVPPVTPFDANGKVDVAALRREVDYVVAAARPAAICVAGVEAQEYQYLDEAGRRDLIAATIDAIGGRVPALVGISHASYRESIALAEYAAKLGASAVQLLIPNRPSGGPATTAELVKYFGMISSASPLPMVAYHNPGPGAEVGLPALREILALDNIVGLKESSRNQRFLGTLIADVEDQGLAHVFTTMEVLFPTLILGCAGGTMPAPGAAISALLVEAVRAGDLARAAQMHALHAEMPARWVGANGLVPVMKASLRALGLDCGEPYPPFGAVSAAHVA
;
A
#
# COMPACT_ATOMS: atom_id res chain seq x y z
N VAL A 1 22.10 20.02 -6.71
CA VAL A 1 20.71 19.61 -7.01
C VAL A 1 20.85 18.22 -7.58
N ARG A 2 20.43 17.18 -6.84
CA ARG A 2 20.31 15.82 -7.39
C ARG A 2 19.25 15.85 -8.48
N GLU A 3 19.49 15.19 -9.63
CA GLU A 3 18.41 14.90 -10.55
C GLU A 3 17.32 14.14 -9.78
N PRO A 4 16.02 14.48 -9.98
CA PRO A 4 14.95 13.77 -9.29
C PRO A 4 15.08 12.28 -9.63
N LYS A 5 14.93 11.40 -8.63
CA LYS A 5 14.91 9.93 -8.76
C LYS A 5 13.63 9.47 -9.49
N LEU A 6 13.31 10.14 -10.59
CA LEU A 6 12.06 10.01 -11.34
C LEU A 6 12.06 8.73 -12.18
N LEU A 7 12.08 7.56 -11.55
CA LEU A 7 11.71 6.32 -12.22
C LEU A 7 10.22 6.00 -12.10
N TRP A 8 9.47 6.76 -11.29
CA TRP A 8 8.04 6.53 -11.11
C TRP A 8 7.26 7.85 -11.20
N ASN A 9 7.03 8.30 -12.42
CA ASN A 9 6.28 9.53 -12.69
C ASN A 9 4.75 9.25 -12.68
N LEU A 10 4.25 8.58 -11.66
CA LEU A 10 2.85 8.21 -11.54
C LEU A 10 2.22 8.77 -10.28
N PRO A 11 1.90 10.09 -10.26
CA PRO A 11 1.05 10.60 -9.21
C PRO A 11 -0.33 9.93 -9.30
N GLY A 12 -0.88 9.50 -8.18
CA GLY A 12 -2.17 8.86 -8.11
C GLY A 12 -2.27 7.81 -7.00
N ASN A 13 -3.32 7.03 -7.02
CA ASN A 13 -3.57 6.07 -5.98
C ASN A 13 -2.87 4.73 -6.24
N ILE A 14 -2.32 4.16 -5.18
CA ILE A 14 -1.87 2.77 -5.13
C ILE A 14 -2.98 1.96 -4.46
N VAL A 15 -3.42 0.89 -5.12
CA VAL A 15 -4.53 0.08 -4.61
C VAL A 15 -4.06 -1.35 -4.33
N PRO A 16 -4.03 -1.78 -3.06
CA PRO A 16 -3.85 -3.19 -2.72
C PRO A 16 -5.18 -3.94 -2.83
N PRO A 17 -5.29 -5.01 -3.62
CA PRO A 17 -6.41 -5.94 -3.55
C PRO A 17 -6.38 -6.72 -2.22
N VAL A 18 -7.47 -7.40 -1.87
CA VAL A 18 -7.47 -8.40 -0.79
C VAL A 18 -6.96 -9.75 -1.33
N THR A 19 -6.76 -10.74 -0.47
CA THR A 19 -6.54 -12.12 -0.91
C THR A 19 -7.85 -12.90 -0.84
N PRO A 20 -8.48 -13.23 -1.97
CA PRO A 20 -9.62 -14.11 -2.00
C PRO A 20 -9.21 -15.54 -1.61
N PHE A 21 -10.00 -16.17 -0.75
CA PHE A 21 -9.82 -17.58 -0.38
C PHE A 21 -11.04 -18.40 -0.75
N ASP A 22 -10.79 -19.61 -1.23
CA ASP A 22 -11.82 -20.64 -1.42
C ASP A 22 -12.22 -21.28 -0.08
N ALA A 23 -13.19 -22.18 -0.13
CA ALA A 23 -13.69 -22.91 1.06
C ALA A 23 -12.62 -23.80 1.74
N ASN A 24 -11.51 -24.08 1.09
CA ASN A 24 -10.38 -24.86 1.61
C ASN A 24 -9.24 -23.98 2.12
N GLY A 25 -9.40 -22.65 2.10
CA GLY A 25 -8.37 -21.70 2.52
C GLY A 25 -7.25 -21.50 1.48
N LYS A 26 -7.45 -21.94 0.23
CA LYS A 26 -6.52 -21.68 -0.87
C LYS A 26 -6.89 -20.38 -1.57
N VAL A 27 -5.90 -19.72 -2.17
CA VAL A 27 -6.13 -18.50 -2.95
C VAL A 27 -7.07 -18.80 -4.13
N ASP A 28 -8.21 -18.12 -4.20
CA ASP A 28 -9.12 -18.14 -5.34
C ASP A 28 -8.62 -17.17 -6.43
N VAL A 29 -7.85 -17.70 -7.37
CA VAL A 29 -7.26 -16.92 -8.46
C VAL A 29 -8.34 -16.31 -9.37
N ALA A 30 -9.49 -16.96 -9.54
CA ALA A 30 -10.57 -16.42 -10.36
C ALA A 30 -11.23 -15.20 -9.70
N ALA A 31 -11.46 -15.26 -8.39
CA ALA A 31 -11.93 -14.11 -7.61
C ALA A 31 -10.90 -12.97 -7.60
N LEU A 32 -9.62 -13.29 -7.43
CA LEU A 32 -8.53 -12.31 -7.49
C LEU A 32 -8.49 -11.57 -8.84
N ARG A 33 -8.66 -12.27 -9.95
CA ARG A 33 -8.74 -11.65 -11.29
C ARG A 33 -9.91 -10.68 -11.38
N ARG A 34 -11.11 -11.07 -10.91
CA ARG A 34 -12.29 -10.19 -10.92
C ARG A 34 -12.06 -8.93 -10.10
N GLU A 35 -11.44 -9.05 -8.92
CA GLU A 35 -11.11 -7.90 -8.09
C GLU A 35 -10.09 -6.98 -8.75
N VAL A 36 -9.01 -7.52 -9.32
CA VAL A 36 -8.01 -6.75 -10.07
C VAL A 36 -8.65 -6.04 -11.27
N ASP A 37 -9.54 -6.71 -12.01
CA ASP A 37 -10.26 -6.11 -13.13
C ASP A 37 -11.12 -4.92 -12.67
N TYR A 38 -11.83 -5.08 -11.54
CA TYR A 38 -12.60 -3.99 -10.92
C TYR A 38 -11.67 -2.82 -10.53
N VAL A 39 -10.57 -3.09 -9.86
CA VAL A 39 -9.62 -2.04 -9.43
C VAL A 39 -9.06 -1.28 -10.62
N VAL A 40 -8.65 -1.97 -11.68
CA VAL A 40 -8.12 -1.34 -12.90
C VAL A 40 -9.19 -0.47 -13.57
N ALA A 41 -10.41 -0.98 -13.70
CA ALA A 41 -11.49 -0.28 -14.39
C ALA A 41 -12.04 0.91 -13.59
N ALA A 42 -12.29 0.71 -12.29
CA ALA A 42 -12.98 1.71 -11.45
C ALA A 42 -12.03 2.78 -10.89
N ALA A 43 -10.81 2.40 -10.51
CA ALA A 43 -9.87 3.29 -9.85
C ALA A 43 -8.80 3.87 -10.77
N ARG A 44 -8.53 3.24 -11.90
CA ARG A 44 -7.42 3.63 -12.78
C ARG A 44 -6.15 3.94 -11.97
N PRO A 45 -5.68 3.00 -11.15
CA PRO A 45 -4.66 3.26 -10.15
C PRO A 45 -3.31 3.57 -10.80
N ALA A 46 -2.48 4.35 -10.11
CA ALA A 46 -1.09 4.56 -10.48
C ALA A 46 -0.28 3.24 -10.39
N ALA A 47 -0.65 2.39 -9.43
CA ALA A 47 -0.10 1.04 -9.29
C ALA A 47 -1.06 0.15 -8.49
N ILE A 48 -0.94 -1.18 -8.67
CA ILE A 48 -1.53 -2.17 -7.77
C ILE A 48 -0.45 -2.67 -6.82
N CYS A 49 -0.73 -2.61 -5.50
CA CYS A 49 0.17 -3.15 -4.48
C CYS A 49 -0.09 -4.65 -4.29
N VAL A 50 0.83 -5.46 -4.76
CA VAL A 50 0.79 -6.93 -4.70
C VAL A 50 1.43 -7.41 -3.40
N ALA A 51 0.82 -8.34 -2.70
CA ALA A 51 1.24 -8.79 -1.35
C ALA A 51 1.42 -7.61 -0.38
N GLY A 52 0.47 -6.68 -0.38
CA GLY A 52 0.45 -5.54 0.54
C GLY A 52 0.23 -5.98 1.99
N VAL A 53 1.00 -5.38 2.92
CA VAL A 53 1.09 -5.80 4.32
C VAL A 53 -0.26 -5.93 5.03
N GLU A 54 -1.19 -4.99 4.78
CA GLU A 54 -2.46 -4.95 5.51
C GLU A 54 -3.64 -5.55 4.74
N ALA A 55 -3.62 -5.47 3.41
CA ALA A 55 -4.77 -5.85 2.59
C ALA A 55 -4.71 -7.30 2.12
N GLN A 56 -3.52 -7.75 1.73
CA GLN A 56 -3.33 -9.12 1.28
C GLN A 56 -2.81 -9.99 2.43
N GLU A 57 -3.61 -10.89 2.91
CA GLU A 57 -3.40 -11.78 4.06
C GLU A 57 -2.24 -12.79 3.84
N TYR A 58 -1.16 -12.35 3.18
CA TYR A 58 -0.01 -13.21 2.82
C TYR A 58 0.75 -13.75 4.03
N GLN A 59 0.61 -13.11 5.20
CA GLN A 59 1.24 -13.56 6.45
C GLN A 59 0.70 -14.91 6.93
N TYR A 60 -0.47 -15.33 6.44
CA TYR A 60 -1.08 -16.61 6.76
C TYR A 60 -0.78 -17.70 5.71
N LEU A 61 -0.03 -17.35 4.66
CA LEU A 61 0.44 -18.27 3.65
C LEU A 61 1.88 -18.72 3.99
N ASP A 62 2.23 -19.93 3.59
CA ASP A 62 3.63 -20.31 3.53
C ASP A 62 4.39 -19.57 2.42
N GLU A 63 5.71 -19.74 2.35
CA GLU A 63 6.52 -19.03 1.35
C GLU A 63 6.12 -19.35 -0.09
N ALA A 64 5.74 -20.61 -0.36
CA ALA A 64 5.29 -21.02 -1.69
C ALA A 64 3.96 -20.34 -2.02
N GLY A 65 2.98 -20.37 -1.14
CA GLY A 65 1.69 -19.73 -1.30
C GLY A 65 1.80 -18.21 -1.45
N ARG A 66 2.74 -17.56 -0.74
CA ARG A 66 3.02 -16.13 -0.94
C ARG A 66 3.57 -15.84 -2.34
N ARG A 67 4.49 -16.66 -2.83
CA ARG A 67 5.04 -16.53 -4.19
C ARG A 67 3.97 -16.77 -5.25
N ASP A 68 3.12 -17.76 -5.04
CA ASP A 68 1.98 -18.05 -5.94
C ASP A 68 0.98 -16.88 -5.96
N LEU A 69 0.67 -16.29 -4.81
CA LEU A 69 -0.17 -15.09 -4.72
C LEU A 69 0.43 -13.92 -5.51
N ILE A 70 1.74 -13.67 -5.36
CA ILE A 70 2.45 -12.62 -6.10
C ILE A 70 2.36 -12.88 -7.60
N ALA A 71 2.67 -14.09 -8.05
CA ALA A 71 2.62 -14.46 -9.46
C ALA A 71 1.20 -14.32 -10.04
N ALA A 72 0.19 -14.85 -9.34
CA ALA A 72 -1.20 -14.77 -9.76
C ALA A 72 -1.72 -13.33 -9.84
N THR A 73 -1.30 -12.46 -8.89
CA THR A 73 -1.73 -11.05 -8.91
C THR A 73 -1.07 -10.28 -10.06
N ILE A 74 0.24 -10.48 -10.31
CA ILE A 74 0.94 -9.85 -11.44
C ILE A 74 0.37 -10.33 -12.77
N ASP A 75 0.09 -11.61 -12.89
CA ASP A 75 -0.55 -12.18 -14.07
C ASP A 75 -1.98 -11.61 -14.28
N ALA A 76 -2.77 -11.47 -13.19
CA ALA A 76 -4.07 -10.81 -13.24
C ALA A 76 -3.98 -9.34 -13.67
N ILE A 77 -2.95 -8.61 -13.25
CA ILE A 77 -2.70 -7.23 -13.71
C ILE A 77 -2.43 -7.20 -15.21
N GLY A 78 -1.68 -8.18 -15.73
CA GLY A 78 -1.46 -8.35 -17.18
C GLY A 78 -0.81 -7.13 -17.83
N GLY A 79 0.07 -6.40 -17.14
CA GLY A 79 0.75 -5.21 -17.66
C GLY A 79 -0.14 -3.97 -17.84
N ARG A 80 -1.41 -4.01 -17.41
CA ARG A 80 -2.37 -2.88 -17.58
C ARG A 80 -2.01 -1.68 -16.70
N VAL A 81 -1.39 -1.92 -15.55
CA VAL A 81 -0.87 -0.90 -14.63
C VAL A 81 0.40 -1.43 -13.97
N PRO A 82 1.27 -0.55 -13.42
CA PRO A 82 2.44 -0.96 -12.66
C PRO A 82 2.09 -1.87 -11.47
N ALA A 83 2.92 -2.90 -11.22
CA ALA A 83 2.83 -3.74 -10.04
C ALA A 83 3.90 -3.31 -9.01
N LEU A 84 3.47 -2.99 -7.78
CA LEU A 84 4.30 -2.69 -6.63
C LEU A 84 4.26 -3.88 -5.67
N VAL A 85 5.33 -4.66 -5.56
CA VAL A 85 5.32 -5.90 -4.78
C VAL A 85 5.80 -5.68 -3.35
N GLY A 86 4.99 -6.05 -2.36
CA GLY A 86 5.38 -6.07 -0.94
C GLY A 86 6.39 -7.18 -0.66
N ILE A 87 7.58 -6.80 -0.19
CA ILE A 87 8.69 -7.72 0.10
C ILE A 87 9.02 -7.81 1.58
N SER A 88 8.18 -7.26 2.45
CA SER A 88 8.43 -7.23 3.90
C SER A 88 8.51 -8.63 4.48
N HIS A 89 9.63 -8.94 5.14
CA HIS A 89 9.89 -10.21 5.79
C HIS A 89 10.80 -9.99 7.00
N ALA A 90 10.74 -10.90 8.00
CA ALA A 90 11.61 -10.83 9.17
C ALA A 90 13.10 -11.02 8.81
N SER A 91 13.39 -11.82 7.79
CA SER A 91 14.73 -12.00 7.21
C SER A 91 14.95 -11.01 6.06
N TYR A 92 15.96 -10.17 6.15
CA TYR A 92 16.36 -9.28 5.04
C TYR A 92 16.75 -10.07 3.77
N ARG A 93 17.27 -11.30 3.93
CA ARG A 93 17.63 -12.16 2.80
C ARG A 93 16.41 -12.60 2.01
N GLU A 94 15.30 -12.91 2.70
CA GLU A 94 14.04 -13.23 2.03
C GLU A 94 13.42 -11.99 1.38
N SER A 95 13.57 -10.81 1.99
CA SER A 95 13.15 -9.57 1.31
C SER A 95 13.89 -9.36 -0.01
N ILE A 96 15.21 -9.63 -0.04
CA ILE A 96 16.01 -9.56 -1.28
C ILE A 96 15.53 -10.63 -2.28
N ALA A 97 15.36 -11.87 -1.85
CA ALA A 97 14.90 -12.96 -2.71
C ALA A 97 13.50 -12.70 -3.30
N LEU A 98 12.60 -12.07 -2.52
CA LEU A 98 11.29 -11.62 -3.00
C LEU A 98 11.40 -10.48 -4.02
N ALA A 99 12.34 -9.55 -3.84
CA ALA A 99 12.59 -8.48 -4.81
C ALA A 99 13.11 -9.03 -6.15
N GLU A 100 14.02 -9.98 -6.11
CA GLU A 100 14.52 -10.70 -7.30
C GLU A 100 13.41 -11.50 -8.00
N TYR A 101 12.55 -12.15 -7.21
CA TYR A 101 11.41 -12.89 -7.73
C TYR A 101 10.40 -11.96 -8.40
N ALA A 102 10.06 -10.84 -7.75
CA ALA A 102 9.18 -9.82 -8.31
C ALA A 102 9.70 -9.26 -9.64
N ALA A 103 11.01 -9.00 -9.72
CA ALA A 103 11.65 -8.52 -10.95
C ALA A 103 11.52 -9.54 -12.10
N LYS A 104 11.70 -10.83 -11.83
CA LYS A 104 11.52 -11.90 -12.83
C LYS A 104 10.10 -11.99 -13.36
N LEU A 105 9.11 -11.60 -12.56
CA LEU A 105 7.71 -11.55 -12.94
C LEU A 105 7.31 -10.23 -13.64
N GLY A 106 8.22 -9.29 -13.80
CA GLY A 106 7.95 -8.01 -14.47
C GLY A 106 7.30 -6.95 -13.54
N ALA A 107 7.48 -7.05 -12.22
CA ALA A 107 7.07 -5.98 -11.32
C ALA A 107 7.83 -4.67 -11.62
N SER A 108 7.19 -3.53 -11.34
CA SER A 108 7.74 -2.21 -11.59
C SER A 108 8.55 -1.66 -10.40
N ALA A 109 8.18 -2.05 -9.18
CA ALA A 109 8.84 -1.64 -7.95
C ALA A 109 8.51 -2.61 -6.81
N VAL A 110 9.20 -2.45 -5.68
CA VAL A 110 8.95 -3.19 -4.45
C VAL A 110 8.64 -2.27 -3.28
N GLN A 111 7.90 -2.77 -2.28
CA GLN A 111 7.58 -2.04 -1.06
C GLN A 111 8.09 -2.76 0.17
N LEU A 112 8.76 -2.02 1.07
CA LEU A 112 9.35 -2.56 2.28
C LEU A 112 8.86 -1.79 3.52
N LEU A 113 8.17 -2.49 4.43
CA LEU A 113 7.74 -1.95 5.72
C LEU A 113 8.96 -1.72 6.62
N ILE A 114 8.97 -0.60 7.33
CA ILE A 114 9.95 -0.35 8.40
C ILE A 114 9.71 -1.39 9.50
N PRO A 115 10.69 -2.28 9.78
CA PRO A 115 10.44 -3.46 10.59
C PRO A 115 10.34 -3.13 12.08
N ASN A 116 9.42 -3.83 12.77
CA ASN A 116 9.48 -3.93 14.23
C ASN A 116 10.56 -4.93 14.64
N ARG A 117 11.26 -4.63 15.74
CA ARG A 117 12.05 -5.64 16.42
C ARG A 117 11.14 -6.54 17.27
N PRO A 118 11.34 -7.87 17.23
CA PRO A 118 10.58 -8.78 18.08
C PRO A 118 10.99 -8.66 19.57
N SER A 119 12.19 -8.11 19.85
CA SER A 119 12.73 -7.91 21.20
C SER A 119 13.82 -6.83 21.20
N GLY A 120 14.19 -6.36 22.39
CA GLY A 120 15.33 -5.42 22.55
C GLY A 120 15.01 -3.95 22.27
N GLY A 121 13.73 -3.57 22.26
CA GLY A 121 13.29 -2.19 22.04
C GLY A 121 13.32 -1.76 20.56
N PRO A 122 12.99 -0.51 20.25
CA PRO A 122 12.95 0.01 18.88
C PRO A 122 14.35 0.01 18.24
N ALA A 123 14.38 -0.18 16.92
CA ALA A 123 15.62 -0.06 16.15
C ALA A 123 16.09 1.40 16.13
N THR A 124 17.39 1.60 16.19
CA THR A 124 18.00 2.92 16.01
C THR A 124 17.95 3.35 14.54
N THR A 125 18.06 4.66 14.29
CA THR A 125 18.16 5.19 12.91
C THR A 125 19.27 4.50 12.12
N ALA A 126 20.46 4.36 12.69
CA ALA A 126 21.60 3.72 12.01
C ALA A 126 21.32 2.25 11.63
N GLU A 127 20.62 1.50 12.48
CA GLU A 127 20.24 0.11 12.19
C GLU A 127 19.20 0.05 11.06
N LEU A 128 18.23 0.95 11.05
CA LEU A 128 17.23 1.04 9.99
C LEU A 128 17.85 1.43 8.65
N VAL A 129 18.71 2.45 8.63
CA VAL A 129 19.44 2.86 7.43
C VAL A 129 20.30 1.71 6.89
N LYS A 130 21.00 1.00 7.76
CA LYS A 130 21.77 -0.20 7.36
C LYS A 130 20.87 -1.29 6.78
N TYR A 131 19.72 -1.57 7.44
CA TYR A 131 18.77 -2.59 6.97
C TYR A 131 18.22 -2.23 5.59
N PHE A 132 17.71 -1.00 5.41
CA PHE A 132 17.22 -0.53 4.12
C PHE A 132 18.32 -0.48 3.07
N GLY A 133 19.53 -0.03 3.42
CA GLY A 133 20.69 0.02 2.53
C GLY A 133 21.09 -1.35 1.99
N MET A 134 21.09 -2.38 2.85
CA MET A 134 21.38 -3.77 2.43
C MET A 134 20.37 -4.31 1.42
N ILE A 135 19.08 -4.00 1.60
CA ILE A 135 18.02 -4.50 0.72
C ILE A 135 17.97 -3.65 -0.56
N SER A 136 18.02 -2.31 -0.45
CA SER A 136 17.90 -1.43 -1.60
C SER A 136 19.08 -1.57 -2.57
N SER A 137 20.29 -1.77 -2.06
CA SER A 137 21.47 -1.98 -2.91
C SER A 137 21.46 -3.34 -3.64
N ALA A 138 20.79 -4.35 -3.09
CA ALA A 138 20.65 -5.67 -3.71
C ALA A 138 19.39 -5.80 -4.58
N SER A 139 18.39 -4.92 -4.39
CA SER A 139 17.16 -4.99 -5.16
C SER A 139 17.35 -4.59 -6.61
N PRO A 140 16.94 -5.40 -7.59
CA PRO A 140 16.96 -5.05 -9.01
C PRO A 140 15.88 -4.03 -9.38
N LEU A 141 14.95 -3.73 -8.46
CA LEU A 141 13.81 -2.84 -8.66
C LEU A 141 13.88 -1.63 -7.72
N PRO A 142 13.36 -0.47 -8.11
CA PRO A 142 13.20 0.67 -7.23
C PRO A 142 12.29 0.31 -6.04
N MET A 143 12.54 0.94 -4.90
CA MET A 143 11.88 0.59 -3.64
C MET A 143 11.09 1.75 -3.07
N VAL A 144 9.87 1.47 -2.60
CA VAL A 144 9.04 2.35 -1.79
C VAL A 144 9.17 1.91 -0.33
N ALA A 145 9.67 2.80 0.51
CA ALA A 145 9.65 2.58 1.96
C ALA A 145 8.21 2.68 2.47
N TYR A 146 7.88 1.93 3.51
CA TYR A 146 6.56 1.97 4.12
C TYR A 146 6.65 2.24 5.62
N HIS A 147 6.16 3.39 6.04
CA HIS A 147 6.00 3.74 7.44
C HIS A 147 4.54 3.56 7.86
N ASN A 148 4.32 2.67 8.81
CA ASN A 148 3.01 2.42 9.40
C ASN A 148 3.17 2.00 10.86
N PRO A 149 3.02 2.94 11.80
CA PRO A 149 3.03 2.61 13.22
C PRO A 149 1.90 1.64 13.56
N GLY A 150 2.25 0.48 14.06
CA GLY A 150 1.35 -0.65 14.32
C GLY A 150 1.93 -1.93 13.74
N PRO A 151 1.71 -2.26 12.46
CA PRO A 151 2.37 -3.40 11.84
C PRO A 151 3.89 -3.22 11.67
N GLY A 152 4.36 -1.96 11.58
CA GLY A 152 5.78 -1.58 11.54
C GLY A 152 6.20 -0.72 12.72
N ALA A 153 7.49 -0.34 12.75
CA ALA A 153 8.03 0.57 13.76
C ALA A 153 7.60 2.02 13.50
N GLU A 154 7.32 2.74 14.58
CA GLU A 154 7.19 4.20 14.53
C GLU A 154 8.58 4.83 14.50
N VAL A 155 8.81 5.72 13.53
CA VAL A 155 10.07 6.45 13.38
C VAL A 155 9.82 7.92 13.08
N GLY A 156 10.75 8.77 13.55
CA GLY A 156 10.68 10.21 13.32
C GLY A 156 11.21 10.62 11.95
N LEU A 157 10.92 11.86 11.59
CA LEU A 157 11.37 12.47 10.32
C LEU A 157 12.87 12.36 10.04
N PRO A 158 13.80 12.53 11.04
CA PRO A 158 15.23 12.35 10.77
C PRO A 158 15.58 10.96 10.22
N ALA A 159 15.02 9.90 10.81
CA ALA A 159 15.26 8.53 10.35
C ALA A 159 14.67 8.30 8.94
N LEU A 160 13.47 8.81 8.67
CA LEU A 160 12.86 8.73 7.33
C LEU A 160 13.72 9.44 6.28
N ARG A 161 14.24 10.63 6.58
CA ARG A 161 15.13 11.36 5.66
C ARG A 161 16.38 10.57 5.29
N GLU A 162 17.03 9.94 6.27
CA GLU A 162 18.22 9.12 6.03
C GLU A 162 17.90 7.87 5.19
N ILE A 163 16.77 7.20 5.47
CA ILE A 163 16.29 6.06 4.68
C ILE A 163 15.99 6.50 3.23
N LEU A 164 15.24 7.58 3.07
CA LEU A 164 14.84 8.09 1.74
C LEU A 164 16.00 8.68 0.93
N ALA A 165 17.11 9.02 1.58
CA ALA A 165 18.33 9.45 0.91
C ALA A 165 19.07 8.30 0.22
N LEU A 166 18.76 7.04 0.50
CA LEU A 166 19.35 5.89 -0.19
C LEU A 166 18.98 5.87 -1.68
N ASP A 167 19.93 5.50 -2.54
CA ASP A 167 19.84 5.74 -4.00
C ASP A 167 18.66 5.03 -4.67
N ASN A 168 18.30 3.83 -4.24
CA ASN A 168 17.25 3.03 -4.87
C ASN A 168 15.86 3.18 -4.18
N ILE A 169 15.73 4.15 -3.24
CA ILE A 169 14.43 4.44 -2.61
C ILE A 169 13.80 5.64 -3.31
N VAL A 170 12.64 5.41 -3.93
CA VAL A 170 11.97 6.37 -4.81
C VAL A 170 10.66 6.91 -4.23
N GLY A 171 10.17 6.31 -3.14
CA GLY A 171 8.91 6.72 -2.53
C GLY A 171 8.78 6.29 -1.07
N LEU A 172 7.80 6.89 -0.42
CA LEU A 172 7.36 6.57 0.93
C LEU A 172 5.84 6.42 0.95
N LYS A 173 5.35 5.29 1.42
CA LYS A 173 3.97 5.17 1.89
C LYS A 173 3.94 5.53 3.37
N GLU A 174 3.11 6.52 3.74
CA GLU A 174 3.00 7.03 5.10
C GLU A 174 1.58 6.86 5.64
N SER A 175 1.43 6.14 6.73
CA SER A 175 0.13 5.78 7.31
C SER A 175 -0.09 6.27 8.75
N SER A 176 0.71 7.20 9.26
CA SER A 176 0.56 7.71 10.64
C SER A 176 -0.70 8.55 10.87
N ARG A 177 -1.32 9.10 9.84
CA ARG A 177 -2.49 10.00 9.92
C ARG A 177 -2.27 11.28 10.71
N ASN A 178 -1.04 11.58 11.13
CA ASN A 178 -0.69 12.78 11.87
C ASN A 178 -0.50 13.96 10.90
N GLN A 179 -1.49 14.83 10.77
CA GLN A 179 -1.50 15.97 9.83
C GLN A 179 -0.29 16.89 9.96
N ARG A 180 0.13 17.20 11.20
CA ARG A 180 1.31 18.03 11.44
C ARG A 180 2.57 17.36 10.90
N PHE A 181 2.74 16.08 11.19
CA PHE A 181 3.88 15.29 10.71
C PHE A 181 3.86 15.19 9.18
N LEU A 182 2.70 14.89 8.59
CA LEU A 182 2.54 14.79 7.14
C LEU A 182 2.86 16.09 6.42
N GLY A 183 2.42 17.24 6.93
CA GLY A 183 2.74 18.54 6.34
C GLY A 183 4.25 18.80 6.32
N THR A 184 4.95 18.53 7.43
CA THR A 184 6.41 18.66 7.48
C THR A 184 7.11 17.66 6.56
N LEU A 185 6.63 16.41 6.55
CA LEU A 185 7.21 15.34 5.72
C LEU A 185 7.09 15.65 4.22
N ILE A 186 5.94 16.14 3.76
CA ILE A 186 5.72 16.49 2.35
C ILE A 186 6.68 17.61 1.95
N ALA A 187 6.75 18.69 2.74
CA ALA A 187 7.66 19.80 2.49
C ALA A 187 9.14 19.36 2.47
N ASP A 188 9.52 18.42 3.33
CA ASP A 188 10.90 17.97 3.48
C ASP A 188 11.31 16.88 2.47
N VAL A 189 10.36 16.15 1.91
CA VAL A 189 10.61 14.98 1.07
C VAL A 189 10.13 15.20 -0.36
N GLU A 190 8.84 15.46 -0.56
CA GLU A 190 8.25 15.62 -1.89
C GLU A 190 8.71 16.93 -2.54
N ASP A 191 8.57 18.07 -1.85
CA ASP A 191 8.95 19.38 -2.39
C ASP A 191 10.47 19.50 -2.66
N GLN A 192 11.28 18.75 -1.92
CA GLN A 192 12.73 18.68 -2.16
C GLN A 192 13.13 17.64 -3.22
N GLY A 193 12.17 16.92 -3.80
CA GLY A 193 12.42 15.90 -4.82
C GLY A 193 13.21 14.69 -4.29
N LEU A 194 13.15 14.42 -2.99
CA LEU A 194 13.90 13.32 -2.38
C LEU A 194 13.22 11.97 -2.68
N ALA A 195 11.90 11.90 -2.55
CA ALA A 195 11.08 10.74 -2.86
C ALA A 195 9.61 11.14 -2.98
N HIS A 196 8.78 10.34 -3.65
CA HIS A 196 7.34 10.54 -3.67
C HIS A 196 6.68 10.11 -2.36
N VAL A 197 5.75 10.93 -1.84
CA VAL A 197 4.99 10.63 -0.61
C VAL A 197 3.57 10.20 -0.97
N PHE A 198 3.19 9.00 -0.53
CA PHE A 198 1.84 8.46 -0.66
C PHE A 198 1.22 8.34 0.73
N THR A 199 0.08 8.98 0.93
CA THR A 199 -0.63 8.98 2.22
C THR A 199 -1.76 7.96 2.23
N THR A 200 -2.70 8.05 3.14
CA THR A 200 -3.80 7.08 3.26
C THR A 200 -5.12 7.79 3.48
N MET A 201 -6.18 7.08 3.23
CA MET A 201 -7.61 7.38 3.37
C MET A 201 -7.97 8.77 3.92
N GLU A 202 -8.11 8.90 5.24
CA GLU A 202 -8.66 10.08 5.91
C GLU A 202 -7.83 11.35 5.74
N VAL A 203 -6.57 11.20 5.38
CA VAL A 203 -5.65 12.31 5.19
C VAL A 203 -5.38 12.64 3.72
N LEU A 204 -5.97 11.87 2.78
CA LEU A 204 -5.67 12.01 1.36
C LEU A 204 -5.97 13.42 0.82
N PHE A 205 -7.15 13.97 1.08
CA PHE A 205 -7.52 15.29 0.56
C PHE A 205 -6.59 16.41 1.04
N PRO A 206 -6.41 16.62 2.36
CA PRO A 206 -5.50 17.65 2.83
C PRO A 206 -4.05 17.44 2.37
N THR A 207 -3.58 16.20 2.25
CA THR A 207 -2.21 15.94 1.82
C THR A 207 -2.00 16.12 0.32
N LEU A 208 -3.02 15.88 -0.52
CA LEU A 208 -2.98 16.24 -1.94
C LEU A 208 -2.86 17.77 -2.13
N ILE A 209 -3.58 18.56 -1.31
CA ILE A 209 -3.44 20.03 -1.32
C ILE A 209 -2.04 20.48 -0.90
N LEU A 210 -1.39 19.72 -0.02
CA LEU A 210 0.00 19.96 0.40
C LEU A 210 1.04 19.42 -0.60
N GLY A 211 0.63 18.78 -1.69
CA GLY A 211 1.52 18.37 -2.77
C GLY A 211 1.97 16.91 -2.73
N CYS A 212 1.38 16.02 -1.90
CA CYS A 212 1.75 14.62 -1.95
C CYS A 212 1.43 13.97 -3.31
N ALA A 213 2.18 12.95 -3.69
CA ALA A 213 2.04 12.26 -4.99
C ALA A 213 0.70 11.52 -5.14
N GLY A 214 0.11 11.07 -4.03
CA GLY A 214 -1.15 10.33 -4.02
C GLY A 214 -1.40 9.59 -2.72
N GLY A 215 -2.20 8.53 -2.79
CA GLY A 215 -2.51 7.74 -1.60
C GLY A 215 -2.54 6.23 -1.83
N THR A 216 -2.46 5.46 -0.76
CA THR A 216 -2.73 4.03 -0.79
C THR A 216 -4.15 3.79 -0.27
N MET A 217 -5.00 3.26 -1.13
CA MET A 217 -6.43 3.14 -0.90
C MET A 217 -6.88 1.68 -0.97
N PRO A 218 -7.71 1.20 -0.02
CA PRO A 218 -8.27 -0.13 -0.10
C PRO A 218 -9.19 -0.27 -1.32
N ALA A 219 -9.24 -1.47 -1.90
CA ALA A 219 -9.99 -1.75 -3.12
C ALA A 219 -11.46 -1.29 -3.10
N PRO A 220 -12.25 -1.47 -2.02
CA PRO A 220 -13.64 -1.00 -1.99
C PRO A 220 -13.81 0.51 -2.18
N GLY A 221 -12.86 1.31 -1.67
CA GLY A 221 -12.88 2.77 -1.77
C GLY A 221 -12.15 3.35 -2.98
N ALA A 222 -11.57 2.50 -3.81
CA ALA A 222 -10.65 2.90 -4.87
C ALA A 222 -11.30 3.84 -5.90
N ALA A 223 -12.54 3.60 -6.27
CA ALA A 223 -13.27 4.45 -7.21
C ALA A 223 -13.51 5.87 -6.67
N ILE A 224 -13.92 5.99 -5.41
CA ILE A 224 -14.16 7.30 -4.76
C ILE A 224 -12.84 8.06 -4.64
N SER A 225 -11.77 7.38 -4.25
CA SER A 225 -10.45 8.02 -4.13
C SER A 225 -9.88 8.45 -5.49
N ALA A 226 -10.18 7.75 -6.58
CA ALA A 226 -9.83 8.18 -7.93
C ALA A 226 -10.53 9.50 -8.29
N LEU A 227 -11.84 9.59 -8.03
CA LEU A 227 -12.61 10.82 -8.25
C LEU A 227 -12.11 11.98 -7.39
N LEU A 228 -11.69 11.71 -6.15
CA LEU A 228 -11.06 12.71 -5.28
C LEU A 228 -9.77 13.26 -5.90
N VAL A 229 -8.87 12.40 -6.33
CA VAL A 229 -7.60 12.80 -6.97
C VAL A 229 -7.86 13.60 -8.26
N GLU A 230 -8.81 13.16 -9.09
CA GLU A 230 -9.20 13.87 -10.31
C GLU A 230 -9.74 15.27 -10.00
N ALA A 231 -10.60 15.40 -8.99
CA ALA A 231 -11.17 16.69 -8.60
C ALA A 231 -10.10 17.66 -8.10
N VAL A 232 -9.16 17.19 -7.26
CA VAL A 232 -8.04 18.03 -6.81
C VAL A 232 -7.18 18.50 -7.98
N ARG A 233 -6.85 17.61 -8.92
CA ARG A 233 -6.05 17.94 -10.11
C ARG A 233 -6.75 18.93 -11.03
N ALA A 234 -8.08 18.86 -11.11
CA ALA A 234 -8.90 19.81 -11.88
C ALA A 234 -9.10 21.15 -11.15
N GLY A 235 -8.65 21.30 -9.90
CA GLY A 235 -8.89 22.48 -9.07
C GLY A 235 -10.32 22.57 -8.52
N ASP A 236 -11.14 21.54 -8.68
CA ASP A 236 -12.50 21.46 -8.15
C ASP A 236 -12.49 20.98 -6.68
N LEU A 237 -12.09 21.92 -5.80
CA LEU A 237 -11.96 21.64 -4.37
C LEU A 237 -13.30 21.33 -3.69
N ALA A 238 -14.41 21.87 -4.22
CA ALA A 238 -15.74 21.58 -3.69
C ALA A 238 -16.13 20.11 -3.92
N ARG A 239 -15.94 19.61 -5.14
CA ARG A 239 -16.12 18.21 -5.47
C ARG A 239 -15.15 17.32 -4.71
N ALA A 240 -13.88 17.73 -4.60
CA ALA A 240 -12.87 17.00 -3.85
C ALA A 240 -13.28 16.84 -2.38
N ALA A 241 -13.79 17.90 -1.73
CA ALA A 241 -14.29 17.85 -0.36
C ALA A 241 -15.49 16.88 -0.20
N GLN A 242 -16.42 16.88 -1.18
CA GLN A 242 -17.55 15.92 -1.18
C GLN A 242 -17.07 14.46 -1.28
N MET A 243 -16.12 14.18 -2.20
CA MET A 243 -15.56 12.84 -2.33
C MET A 243 -14.78 12.43 -1.08
N HIS A 244 -14.07 13.38 -0.46
CA HIS A 244 -13.37 13.12 0.80
C HIS A 244 -14.33 12.80 1.94
N ALA A 245 -15.45 13.51 2.06
CA ALA A 245 -16.46 13.22 3.09
C ALA A 245 -17.00 11.79 2.95
N LEU A 246 -17.38 11.38 1.73
CA LEU A 246 -17.81 10.00 1.45
C LEU A 246 -16.70 8.98 1.78
N HIS A 247 -15.46 9.30 1.45
CA HIS A 247 -14.33 8.43 1.71
C HIS A 247 -14.02 8.32 3.22
N ALA A 248 -14.17 9.39 3.98
CA ALA A 248 -13.90 9.43 5.41
C ALA A 248 -14.93 8.65 6.24
N GLU A 249 -16.14 8.43 5.72
CA GLU A 249 -17.14 7.58 6.37
C GLU A 249 -16.71 6.10 6.43
N MET A 250 -15.93 5.63 5.46
CA MET A 250 -15.52 4.22 5.39
C MET A 250 -14.69 3.78 6.61
N PRO A 251 -13.61 4.48 7.01
CA PRO A 251 -12.86 4.13 8.21
C PRO A 251 -13.69 4.21 9.49
N ALA A 252 -14.63 5.16 9.58
CA ALA A 252 -15.50 5.28 10.74
C ALA A 252 -16.41 4.05 10.91
N ARG A 253 -16.87 3.47 9.81
CA ARG A 253 -17.65 2.22 9.81
C ARG A 253 -16.78 0.99 10.11
N TRP A 254 -15.47 1.07 9.87
CA TRP A 254 -14.54 -0.03 10.16
C TRP A 254 -14.09 -0.07 11.62
N VAL A 255 -14.18 1.05 12.33
CA VAL A 255 -13.86 1.12 13.77
C VAL A 255 -14.89 0.29 14.53
N GLY A 256 -14.42 -0.69 15.30
CA GLY A 256 -15.28 -1.64 16.02
C GLY A 256 -15.65 -2.91 15.22
N ALA A 257 -15.27 -3.01 13.95
CA ALA A 257 -15.30 -4.26 13.21
C ALA A 257 -14.13 -5.17 13.59
N ASN A 258 -14.22 -6.44 13.21
CA ASN A 258 -13.21 -7.47 13.48
C ASN A 258 -11.89 -7.28 12.71
N GLY A 259 -11.56 -6.06 12.31
CA GLY A 259 -10.35 -5.71 11.56
C GLY A 259 -10.63 -5.18 10.15
N LEU A 260 -9.60 -4.65 9.51
CA LEU A 260 -9.68 -3.99 8.21
C LEU A 260 -10.09 -4.98 7.09
N VAL A 261 -9.44 -6.14 7.01
CA VAL A 261 -9.66 -7.11 5.92
C VAL A 261 -11.08 -7.70 5.92
N PRO A 262 -11.67 -8.12 7.07
CA PRO A 262 -13.06 -8.56 7.11
C PRO A 262 -14.03 -7.55 6.52
N VAL A 263 -13.85 -6.27 6.83
CA VAL A 263 -14.72 -5.19 6.32
C VAL A 263 -14.48 -4.95 4.83
N MET A 264 -13.23 -4.99 4.37
CA MET A 264 -12.94 -4.87 2.93
C MET A 264 -13.62 -5.98 2.13
N LYS A 265 -13.52 -7.24 2.57
CA LYS A 265 -14.18 -8.37 1.90
C LYS A 265 -15.70 -8.25 1.91
N ALA A 266 -16.30 -7.84 3.03
CA ALA A 266 -17.73 -7.60 3.09
C ALA A 266 -18.18 -6.45 2.18
N SER A 267 -17.39 -5.36 2.10
CA SER A 267 -17.66 -4.23 1.20
C SER A 267 -17.53 -4.63 -0.28
N LEU A 268 -16.51 -5.42 -0.64
CA LEU A 268 -16.38 -5.96 -2.00
C LEU A 268 -17.55 -6.87 -2.36
N ARG A 269 -18.00 -7.73 -1.43
CA ARG A 269 -19.18 -8.56 -1.63
C ARG A 269 -20.45 -7.73 -1.88
N ALA A 270 -20.61 -6.61 -1.17
CA ALA A 270 -21.71 -5.67 -1.42
C ALA A 270 -21.63 -5.01 -2.81
N LEU A 271 -20.45 -4.89 -3.38
CA LEU A 271 -20.20 -4.43 -4.76
C LEU A 271 -20.36 -5.57 -5.80
N GLY A 272 -20.74 -6.78 -5.39
CA GLY A 272 -20.88 -7.94 -6.27
C GLY A 272 -19.57 -8.71 -6.50
N LEU A 273 -18.52 -8.43 -5.73
CA LEU A 273 -17.21 -9.07 -5.82
C LEU A 273 -17.00 -9.96 -4.59
N ASP A 274 -17.38 -11.22 -4.70
CA ASP A 274 -17.13 -12.16 -3.60
C ASP A 274 -15.65 -12.60 -3.61
N CYS A 275 -14.94 -12.22 -2.53
CA CYS A 275 -13.55 -12.54 -2.26
C CYS A 275 -13.40 -13.61 -1.15
N GLY A 276 -14.45 -14.37 -0.87
CA GLY A 276 -14.46 -15.38 0.17
C GLY A 276 -14.45 -14.78 1.59
N GLU A 277 -14.23 -15.64 2.57
CA GLU A 277 -14.14 -15.24 3.97
C GLU A 277 -12.72 -14.77 4.33
N PRO A 278 -12.56 -13.95 5.39
CA PRO A 278 -11.25 -13.64 5.94
C PRO A 278 -10.53 -14.92 6.40
N TYR A 279 -9.20 -14.91 6.33
CA TYR A 279 -8.44 -16.03 6.85
C TYR A 279 -8.49 -16.08 8.40
N PRO A 280 -8.62 -17.25 9.01
CA PRO A 280 -8.57 -17.38 10.48
C PRO A 280 -7.25 -16.80 11.05
N PRO A 281 -7.28 -16.14 12.23
CA PRO A 281 -8.38 -16.12 13.20
C PRO A 281 -9.46 -15.04 12.98
N PHE A 282 -9.44 -14.33 11.87
CA PHE A 282 -10.45 -13.31 11.61
C PHE A 282 -11.79 -13.95 11.24
N GLY A 283 -12.87 -13.37 11.76
CA GLY A 283 -14.23 -13.75 11.40
C GLY A 283 -14.84 -12.77 10.42
N ALA A 284 -15.86 -13.23 9.70
CA ALA A 284 -16.66 -12.39 8.82
C ALA A 284 -17.40 -11.28 9.59
N VAL A 285 -17.60 -10.14 8.96
CA VAL A 285 -18.54 -9.11 9.42
C VAL A 285 -19.88 -9.26 8.71
N SER A 286 -20.97 -8.93 9.41
CA SER A 286 -22.30 -8.99 8.82
C SER A 286 -22.49 -7.93 7.73
N ALA A 287 -23.35 -8.22 6.75
CA ALA A 287 -23.71 -7.25 5.71
C ALA A 287 -24.32 -5.96 6.33
N ALA A 288 -25.04 -6.06 7.44
CA ALA A 288 -25.57 -4.90 8.16
C ALA A 288 -24.48 -3.97 8.72
N HIS A 289 -23.26 -4.44 8.91
CA HIS A 289 -22.14 -3.62 9.39
C HIS A 289 -21.56 -2.74 8.30
N VAL A 290 -21.67 -3.12 7.03
CA VAL A 290 -21.14 -2.39 5.87
C VAL A 290 -22.21 -1.63 5.08
N ALA A 291 -23.49 -1.85 5.39
CA ALA A 291 -24.61 -1.09 4.83
C ALA A 291 -24.75 0.28 5.51
#